data_c5bec83516e03d701a028e51912423fc
#
_entry.id   c5bec83516e03d701a028e51912423fc
#
_cell.length_a   1.000
_cell.length_b   1.000
_cell.length_c   1.000
_cell.angle_alpha   90.00
_cell.angle_beta   90.00
_cell.angle_gamma   90.00
#
_symmetry.space_group_name_H-M   'P 1'
#
loop_
_entity.id
_entity.type
_entity.pdbx_description
1 polymer ?
#
loop_
_entity_poly.entity_id
_entity_poly.type
_entity_poly.pdbx_seq_one_letter_code
_entity_poly.pdbx_strand_id
1 'polypeptide(L)'
;MLKCNFNVKNFSRILAVLILLAVMIYAPGPVNSYGAEFYNTNEYNVTMDVSENNSFWMKEEIKVSYTEPRHGLYRYIPLSGTAYSQVDGKVVEQNYKMKVESVSVEGYEYQVYEENGNAVIQIGSPDYLVEGNQSYVISYKVRLYDDGIAEYDSFYYNAIPNGWGTSIESSTITINMPKEFDPLKTELLAGPYGATDSGAVKWSISGNKITGATIRPLQLGEGVTFRAVLPEGYFTDEMNTNWAFLIMLLLCLAAPAISLLLWFAFGRDPKVVQTVEFYPPDGISPAEVGYIVDGIVDEKDLVSLVIYFAEKGYLTIEEIDNEEFVLIKKKEMGDEAKPYELTFFEGLFKLRDSVTLAELPYLARYI
;
A
#
# COMPACT_ATOMS: atom_id res chain seq x y z
N MET A 1 -37.05 -12.94 -11.52
CA MET A 1 -36.33 -11.77 -12.08
C MET A 1 -36.03 -10.79 -10.95
N LEU A 2 -34.90 -10.93 -10.31
CA LEU A 2 -34.40 -9.99 -9.29
C LEU A 2 -33.88 -8.73 -9.99
N LYS A 3 -34.61 -7.63 -9.89
CA LYS A 3 -34.12 -6.31 -10.30
C LYS A 3 -33.11 -5.84 -9.25
N CYS A 4 -31.83 -5.94 -9.58
CA CYS A 4 -30.77 -5.29 -8.82
C CYS A 4 -30.94 -3.77 -9.00
N ASN A 5 -31.53 -3.08 -8.01
CA ASN A 5 -31.61 -1.63 -8.00
C ASN A 5 -30.23 -1.07 -7.66
N PHE A 6 -29.45 -0.77 -8.71
CA PHE A 6 -28.16 -0.09 -8.57
C PHE A 6 -28.41 1.34 -8.10
N ASN A 7 -28.13 1.62 -6.83
CA ASN A 7 -28.33 2.94 -6.26
C ASN A 7 -27.19 3.90 -6.66
N VAL A 8 -27.43 4.65 -7.72
CA VAL A 8 -26.48 5.63 -8.31
C VAL A 8 -25.94 6.62 -7.25
N LYS A 9 -26.73 6.97 -6.21
CA LYS A 9 -26.29 7.85 -5.11
C LYS A 9 -25.22 7.22 -4.22
N ASN A 10 -25.23 5.90 -4.04
CA ASN A 10 -24.19 5.22 -3.27
C ASN A 10 -22.90 5.06 -4.08
N PHE A 11 -23.01 4.84 -5.39
CA PHE A 11 -21.86 4.78 -6.28
C PHE A 11 -21.10 6.12 -6.34
N SER A 12 -21.81 7.24 -6.46
CA SER A 12 -21.18 8.57 -6.46
C SER A 12 -20.48 8.90 -5.15
N ARG A 13 -21.00 8.43 -4.00
CA ARG A 13 -20.35 8.58 -2.69
C ARG A 13 -19.09 7.74 -2.57
N ILE A 14 -19.10 6.50 -3.03
CA ILE A 14 -17.93 5.61 -3.04
C ILE A 14 -16.85 6.19 -3.97
N LEU A 15 -17.23 6.67 -5.15
CA LEU A 15 -16.31 7.30 -6.10
C LEU A 15 -15.69 8.59 -5.52
N ALA A 16 -16.49 9.42 -4.84
CA ALA A 16 -15.98 10.63 -4.16
C ALA A 16 -15.00 10.31 -3.04
N VAL A 17 -15.24 9.24 -2.24
CA VAL A 17 -14.30 8.77 -1.20
C VAL A 17 -13.01 8.24 -1.82
N LEU A 18 -13.09 7.50 -2.93
CA LEU A 18 -11.91 7.00 -3.64
C LEU A 18 -11.07 8.14 -4.24
N ILE A 19 -11.72 9.18 -4.79
CA ILE A 19 -11.03 10.37 -5.29
C ILE A 19 -10.38 11.15 -4.14
N LEU A 20 -11.06 11.29 -2.98
CA LEU A 20 -10.51 11.94 -1.78
C LEU A 20 -9.32 11.17 -1.22
N LEU A 21 -9.37 9.84 -1.19
CA LEU A 21 -8.25 8.98 -0.81
C LEU A 21 -7.07 9.11 -1.80
N ALA A 22 -7.34 9.17 -3.11
CA ALA A 22 -6.32 9.38 -4.12
C ALA A 22 -5.65 10.76 -3.99
N VAL A 23 -6.41 11.81 -3.69
CA VAL A 23 -5.88 13.16 -3.45
C VAL A 23 -5.04 13.22 -2.17
N MET A 24 -5.39 12.47 -1.10
CA MET A 24 -4.57 12.37 0.11
C MET A 24 -3.23 11.65 -0.13
N ILE A 25 -3.18 10.70 -1.07
CA ILE A 25 -1.94 9.98 -1.43
C ILE A 25 -1.01 10.88 -2.26
N TYR A 26 -1.55 11.84 -3.03
CA TYR A 26 -0.81 12.78 -3.86
C TYR A 26 -0.58 14.16 -3.23
N ALA A 27 -0.95 14.37 -1.97
CA ALA A 27 -0.61 15.62 -1.30
C ALA A 27 0.92 15.72 -1.18
N PRO A 28 1.56 16.79 -1.68
CA PRO A 28 2.99 16.99 -1.46
C PRO A 28 3.24 16.98 0.04
N GLY A 29 4.17 16.13 0.47
CA GLY A 29 4.56 16.05 1.87
C GLY A 29 5.01 17.43 2.38
N PRO A 30 5.01 17.65 3.70
CA PRO A 30 5.44 18.92 4.27
C PRO A 30 6.85 19.25 3.78
N VAL A 31 7.00 20.44 3.19
CA VAL A 31 8.31 20.98 2.86
C VAL A 31 9.05 21.12 4.18
N ASN A 32 10.11 20.34 4.39
CA ASN A 32 10.92 20.44 5.59
C ASN A 32 11.51 21.84 5.66
N SER A 33 10.98 22.67 6.54
CA SER A 33 11.61 23.91 6.94
C SER A 33 12.83 23.54 7.78
N TYR A 34 14.01 23.55 7.18
CA TYR A 34 15.25 23.41 7.92
C TYR A 34 15.38 24.61 8.85
N GLY A 35 15.16 24.39 10.14
CA GLY A 35 15.47 25.39 11.16
C GLY A 35 16.96 25.75 11.10
N ALA A 36 17.34 26.98 11.42
CA ALA A 36 18.72 27.40 11.48
C ALA A 36 19.55 26.38 12.28
N GLU A 37 20.46 25.68 11.60
CA GLU A 37 21.30 24.70 12.27
C GLU A 37 22.38 25.42 13.09
N PHE A 38 22.66 24.92 14.29
CA PHE A 38 23.57 25.54 15.26
C PHE A 38 25.04 25.18 14.97
N TYR A 39 25.43 25.23 13.70
CA TYR A 39 26.81 25.08 13.24
C TYR A 39 27.04 25.87 11.95
N ASN A 40 28.31 26.12 11.64
CA ASN A 40 28.75 26.67 10.38
C ASN A 40 29.49 25.60 9.59
N THR A 41 29.30 25.55 8.26
CA THR A 41 30.01 24.63 7.39
C THR A 41 31.22 25.35 6.77
N ASN A 42 32.41 24.97 7.20
CA ASN A 42 33.66 25.56 6.74
C ASN A 42 34.09 25.01 5.38
N GLU A 43 33.98 23.68 5.22
CA GLU A 43 34.34 23.01 3.98
C GLU A 43 33.32 21.89 3.70
N TYR A 44 32.97 21.71 2.42
CA TYR A 44 32.19 20.59 1.93
C TYR A 44 32.81 20.06 0.65
N ASN A 45 33.70 19.11 0.75
CA ASN A 45 34.45 18.57 -0.38
C ASN A 45 33.82 17.23 -0.83
N VAL A 46 33.70 17.04 -2.14
CA VAL A 46 33.10 15.82 -2.69
C VAL A 46 33.99 15.18 -3.74
N THR A 47 34.04 13.86 -3.69
CA THR A 47 34.60 13.02 -4.75
C THR A 47 33.56 12.01 -5.19
N MET A 48 33.29 11.95 -6.49
CA MET A 48 32.35 11.06 -7.12
C MET A 48 33.09 10.18 -8.13
N ASP A 49 33.06 8.87 -7.94
CA ASP A 49 33.65 7.89 -8.84
C ASP A 49 32.53 7.15 -9.57
N VAL A 50 32.26 7.54 -10.83
CA VAL A 50 31.17 7.01 -11.65
C VAL A 50 31.61 5.71 -12.31
N SER A 51 30.72 4.72 -12.34
CA SER A 51 30.93 3.40 -12.93
C SER A 51 30.06 3.20 -14.17
N GLU A 52 30.44 2.28 -15.05
CA GLU A 52 29.70 1.99 -16.28
C GLU A 52 28.31 1.40 -16.06
N ASN A 53 28.02 0.88 -14.88
CA ASN A 53 26.72 0.29 -14.52
C ASN A 53 25.73 1.29 -13.90
N ASN A 54 25.82 2.56 -14.27
CA ASN A 54 24.98 3.65 -13.79
C ASN A 54 24.95 3.77 -12.26
N SER A 55 26.10 3.54 -11.64
CA SER A 55 26.30 3.76 -10.21
C SER A 55 27.54 4.59 -9.94
N PHE A 56 27.63 5.18 -8.79
CA PHE A 56 28.82 5.90 -8.36
C PHE A 56 29.08 5.76 -6.86
N TRP A 57 30.33 5.81 -6.49
CA TRP A 57 30.75 6.03 -5.12
C TRP A 57 30.84 7.52 -4.86
N MET A 58 30.23 7.95 -3.77
CA MET A 58 30.31 9.31 -3.26
C MET A 58 31.14 9.30 -1.99
N LYS A 59 32.13 10.18 -1.92
CA LYS A 59 32.85 10.53 -0.70
C LYS A 59 32.63 12.00 -0.41
N GLU A 60 32.06 12.29 0.75
CA GLU A 60 31.85 13.65 1.27
C GLU A 60 32.75 13.88 2.46
N GLU A 61 33.54 14.95 2.41
CA GLU A 61 34.41 15.41 3.50
C GLU A 61 33.91 16.77 3.99
N ILE A 62 33.25 16.78 5.16
CA ILE A 62 32.47 17.91 5.66
C ILE A 62 33.12 18.39 6.95
N LYS A 63 33.60 19.66 6.98
CA LYS A 63 34.11 20.29 8.19
C LYS A 63 33.11 21.31 8.69
N VAL A 64 32.68 21.15 9.92
CA VAL A 64 31.74 22.05 10.59
C VAL A 64 32.32 22.59 11.89
N SER A 65 31.83 23.77 12.28
CA SER A 65 32.11 24.38 13.57
C SER A 65 30.80 24.55 14.33
N TYR A 66 30.58 23.72 15.34
CA TYR A 66 29.40 23.80 16.18
C TYR A 66 29.43 25.02 17.08
N THR A 67 28.35 25.80 17.09
CA THR A 67 28.20 26.98 17.98
C THR A 67 27.57 26.58 19.30
N GLU A 68 26.89 25.43 19.35
CA GLU A 68 26.32 24.82 20.54
C GLU A 68 26.51 23.29 20.49
N PRO A 69 26.62 22.61 21.65
CA PRO A 69 26.74 21.15 21.68
C PRO A 69 25.54 20.45 21.01
N ARG A 70 25.80 19.43 20.18
CA ARG A 70 24.80 18.65 19.42
C ARG A 70 25.13 17.18 19.43
N HIS A 71 24.13 16.36 19.13
CA HIS A 71 24.30 14.90 19.03
C HIS A 71 24.92 14.46 17.69
N GLY A 72 25.21 15.39 16.76
CA GLY A 72 25.84 15.09 15.49
C GLY A 72 25.19 15.78 14.29
N LEU A 73 25.23 15.12 13.12
CA LEU A 73 24.87 15.68 11.83
C LEU A 73 23.89 14.75 11.10
N TYR A 74 22.98 15.32 10.31
CA TYR A 74 22.09 14.61 9.41
C TYR A 74 22.45 14.88 7.96
N ARG A 75 22.54 13.82 7.16
CA ARG A 75 22.68 13.91 5.71
C ARG A 75 21.45 13.32 5.04
N TYR A 76 20.68 14.15 4.37
CA TYR A 76 19.49 13.76 3.60
C TYR A 76 19.84 13.63 2.12
N ILE A 77 19.58 12.49 1.51
CA ILE A 77 19.83 12.20 0.09
C ILE A 77 18.50 11.88 -0.57
N PRO A 78 17.95 12.76 -1.42
CA PRO A 78 16.68 12.49 -2.12
C PRO A 78 16.80 11.24 -3.01
N LEU A 79 15.86 10.29 -2.86
CA LEU A 79 15.85 9.04 -3.62
C LEU A 79 15.12 9.18 -4.97
N SER A 80 14.40 10.26 -5.17
CA SER A 80 13.72 10.58 -6.43
C SER A 80 13.46 12.07 -6.52
N GLY A 81 13.25 12.55 -7.72
CA GLY A 81 12.93 13.94 -7.97
C GLY A 81 12.86 14.24 -9.45
N THR A 82 12.75 15.53 -9.76
CA THR A 82 12.71 16.03 -11.14
C THR A 82 14.01 16.78 -11.43
N ALA A 83 14.65 16.41 -12.52
CA ALA A 83 15.81 17.09 -13.09
C ALA A 83 15.39 17.92 -14.29
N TYR A 84 16.05 19.04 -14.50
CA TYR A 84 15.87 19.87 -15.67
C TYR A 84 17.19 19.90 -16.44
N SER A 85 17.17 19.40 -17.68
CA SER A 85 18.33 19.39 -18.58
C SER A 85 18.08 20.27 -19.78
N GLN A 86 19.14 20.86 -20.34
CA GLN A 86 19.03 21.60 -21.58
C GLN A 86 19.60 20.73 -22.71
N VAL A 87 18.74 20.27 -23.61
CA VAL A 87 19.10 19.45 -24.76
C VAL A 87 18.71 20.18 -26.00
N ASP A 88 19.67 20.45 -26.89
CA ASP A 88 19.45 21.18 -28.17
C ASP A 88 18.72 22.53 -27.98
N GLY A 89 19.03 23.25 -26.93
CA GLY A 89 18.43 24.54 -26.59
C GLY A 89 17.01 24.47 -25.98
N LYS A 90 16.49 23.28 -25.73
CA LYS A 90 15.19 23.06 -25.05
C LYS A 90 15.40 22.57 -23.65
N VAL A 91 14.60 23.06 -22.72
CA VAL A 91 14.53 22.51 -21.37
C VAL A 91 13.72 21.22 -21.40
N VAL A 92 14.34 20.12 -21.01
CA VAL A 92 13.72 18.80 -20.87
C VAL A 92 13.59 18.52 -19.38
N GLU A 93 12.38 18.18 -18.96
CA GLU A 93 12.07 17.73 -17.62
C GLU A 93 12.19 16.21 -17.57
N GLN A 94 12.92 15.69 -16.58
CA GLN A 94 13.18 14.27 -16.43
C GLN A 94 13.05 13.87 -14.96
N ASN A 95 12.29 12.82 -14.71
CA ASN A 95 12.22 12.23 -13.38
C ASN A 95 13.41 11.29 -13.19
N TYR A 96 14.11 11.45 -12.07
CA TYR A 96 15.17 10.54 -11.66
C TYR A 96 14.74 9.71 -10.44
N LYS A 97 15.28 8.52 -10.36
CA LYS A 97 15.16 7.63 -9.20
C LYS A 97 16.51 7.01 -8.90
N MET A 98 16.82 6.87 -7.62
CA MET A 98 18.07 6.28 -7.19
C MET A 98 17.90 5.46 -5.93
N LYS A 99 18.92 4.63 -5.64
CA LYS A 99 19.06 3.87 -4.41
C LYS A 99 20.40 4.16 -3.78
N VAL A 100 20.41 4.35 -2.47
CA VAL A 100 21.63 4.50 -1.68
C VAL A 100 22.00 3.16 -1.06
N GLU A 101 23.25 2.77 -1.20
CA GLU A 101 23.79 1.48 -0.75
C GLU A 101 25.14 1.69 -0.06
N SER A 102 25.57 0.72 0.74
CA SER A 102 26.95 0.63 1.26
C SER A 102 27.44 1.92 1.97
N VAL A 103 26.61 2.47 2.86
CA VAL A 103 26.96 3.66 3.61
C VAL A 103 28.05 3.35 4.66
N SER A 104 29.00 4.25 4.81
CA SER A 104 30.05 4.21 5.82
C SER A 104 30.38 5.61 6.30
N VAL A 105 30.58 5.79 7.59
CA VAL A 105 31.01 7.05 8.21
C VAL A 105 32.24 6.78 9.05
N GLU A 106 33.29 7.54 8.85
CA GLU A 106 34.56 7.34 9.55
C GLU A 106 34.51 7.97 10.95
N GLY A 107 34.83 7.17 11.97
CA GLY A 107 35.05 7.67 13.34
C GLY A 107 33.81 8.05 14.15
N TYR A 108 32.63 7.86 13.61
CA TYR A 108 31.35 8.15 14.29
C TYR A 108 30.39 6.99 14.23
N GLU A 109 29.55 6.86 15.24
CA GLU A 109 28.36 6.02 15.17
C GLU A 109 27.37 6.64 14.18
N TYR A 110 26.65 5.81 13.44
CA TYR A 110 25.64 6.30 12.51
C TYR A 110 24.51 5.31 12.32
N GLN A 111 23.37 5.81 11.85
CA GLN A 111 22.22 5.02 11.44
C GLN A 111 21.78 5.46 10.05
N VAL A 112 21.25 4.50 9.27
CA VAL A 112 20.73 4.76 7.92
C VAL A 112 19.31 4.26 7.86
N TYR A 113 18.40 5.13 7.44
CA TYR A 113 16.99 4.81 7.26
C TYR A 113 16.37 5.64 6.13
N GLU A 114 15.18 5.28 5.68
CA GLU A 114 14.46 6.07 4.69
C GLU A 114 13.33 6.85 5.37
N GLU A 115 13.23 8.14 5.05
CA GLU A 115 12.20 9.01 5.56
C GLU A 115 11.81 10.07 4.51
N ASN A 116 10.51 10.25 4.29
CA ASN A 116 9.96 11.27 3.38
C ASN A 116 10.62 11.28 1.98
N GLY A 117 10.92 10.08 1.43
CA GLY A 117 11.55 9.95 0.11
C GLY A 117 13.05 10.26 0.08
N ASN A 118 13.71 10.38 1.24
CA ASN A 118 15.15 10.54 1.38
C ASN A 118 15.76 9.31 2.03
N ALA A 119 16.98 8.95 1.63
CA ALA A 119 17.87 8.19 2.49
C ALA A 119 18.49 9.17 3.51
N VAL A 120 18.35 8.86 4.79
CA VAL A 120 18.83 9.67 5.90
C VAL A 120 20.01 8.97 6.54
N ILE A 121 21.15 9.65 6.59
CA ILE A 121 22.32 9.22 7.34
C ILE A 121 22.39 10.10 8.59
N GLN A 122 21.99 9.53 9.72
CA GLN A 122 22.10 10.18 11.02
C GLN A 122 23.47 9.83 11.61
N ILE A 123 24.31 10.83 11.81
CA ILE A 123 25.69 10.66 12.29
C ILE A 123 25.79 11.20 13.70
N GLY A 124 26.28 10.39 14.63
CA GLY A 124 26.40 10.69 16.04
C GLY A 124 25.56 9.77 16.91
N SER A 125 25.61 10.00 18.21
CA SER A 125 24.97 9.17 19.23
C SER A 125 24.05 10.02 20.12
N PRO A 126 22.91 9.49 20.57
CA PRO A 126 22.07 10.18 21.55
C PRO A 126 22.76 10.34 22.91
N ASP A 127 23.81 9.56 23.18
CA ASP A 127 24.50 9.53 24.49
C ASP A 127 25.64 10.54 24.59
N TYR A 128 26.14 11.07 23.45
CA TYR A 128 27.30 11.96 23.41
C TYR A 128 26.95 13.22 22.63
N LEU A 129 27.51 14.34 23.13
CA LEU A 129 27.46 15.62 22.45
C LEU A 129 28.80 15.89 21.77
N VAL A 130 28.74 16.44 20.57
CA VAL A 130 29.90 17.00 19.85
C VAL A 130 29.82 18.52 19.89
N GLU A 131 30.98 19.17 19.98
CA GLU A 131 31.12 20.63 20.04
C GLU A 131 32.36 21.09 19.28
N GLY A 132 32.44 22.38 18.97
CA GLY A 132 33.57 22.96 18.27
C GLY A 132 33.75 22.43 16.86
N ASN A 133 35.01 22.29 16.43
CA ASN A 133 35.33 21.85 15.07
C ASN A 133 35.25 20.34 14.95
N GLN A 134 34.43 19.87 14.02
CA GLN A 134 34.25 18.45 13.69
C GLN A 134 34.50 18.21 12.20
N SER A 135 34.98 17.01 11.88
CA SER A 135 35.24 16.59 10.50
C SER A 135 34.51 15.25 10.27
N TYR A 136 33.63 15.23 9.30
CA TYR A 136 32.85 14.03 8.92
C TYR A 136 33.29 13.55 7.55
N VAL A 137 33.62 12.26 7.44
CA VAL A 137 33.91 11.59 6.18
C VAL A 137 32.84 10.55 5.95
N ILE A 138 31.99 10.79 4.95
CA ILE A 138 30.86 9.95 4.61
C ILE A 138 31.14 9.34 3.25
N SER A 139 31.06 8.02 3.14
CA SER A 139 31.19 7.31 1.88
C SER A 139 29.93 6.48 1.65
N TYR A 140 29.37 6.53 0.45
CA TYR A 140 28.20 5.74 0.09
C TYR A 140 28.15 5.48 -1.41
N LYS A 141 27.49 4.39 -1.80
CA LYS A 141 27.22 4.05 -3.19
C LYS A 141 25.81 4.49 -3.57
N VAL A 142 25.70 5.17 -4.70
CA VAL A 142 24.42 5.49 -5.32
C VAL A 142 24.29 4.66 -6.59
N ARG A 143 23.11 4.08 -6.81
CA ARG A 143 22.74 3.43 -8.05
C ARG A 143 21.56 4.15 -8.64
N LEU A 144 21.72 4.64 -9.86
CA LEU A 144 20.66 5.30 -10.62
C LEU A 144 19.82 4.25 -11.37
N TYR A 145 18.55 4.54 -11.51
CA TYR A 145 17.67 3.79 -12.40
C TYR A 145 17.80 4.35 -13.81
N ASP A 146 17.43 3.49 -14.78
CA ASP A 146 17.24 3.87 -16.18
C ASP A 146 16.42 5.16 -16.28
N ASP A 147 16.86 6.11 -17.07
CA ASP A 147 16.22 7.41 -17.27
C ASP A 147 15.00 7.35 -18.20
N GLY A 148 14.82 6.24 -18.93
CA GLY A 148 13.71 6.00 -19.84
C GLY A 148 13.79 6.79 -21.14
N ILE A 149 14.93 7.39 -21.48
CA ILE A 149 15.17 8.14 -22.70
C ILE A 149 15.92 7.24 -23.69
N ALA A 150 15.38 7.04 -24.88
CA ALA A 150 15.94 6.15 -25.87
C ALA A 150 16.99 6.82 -26.80
N GLU A 151 17.14 8.12 -26.72
CA GLU A 151 18.01 8.88 -27.61
C GLU A 151 19.38 9.21 -26.99
N TYR A 152 19.46 9.19 -25.66
CA TYR A 152 20.69 9.49 -24.93
C TYR A 152 20.59 9.06 -23.47
N ASP A 153 21.72 8.78 -22.84
CA ASP A 153 21.80 8.62 -21.38
C ASP A 153 21.97 9.99 -20.72
N SER A 154 21.33 10.20 -19.59
CA SER A 154 21.51 11.42 -18.81
C SER A 154 22.04 11.13 -17.42
N PHE A 155 22.99 11.95 -16.98
CA PHE A 155 23.48 11.92 -15.62
C PHE A 155 23.14 13.23 -14.92
N TYR A 156 22.43 13.13 -13.81
CA TYR A 156 22.04 14.26 -12.99
C TYR A 156 22.25 13.93 -11.51
N TYR A 157 23.03 14.75 -10.81
CA TYR A 157 23.20 14.60 -9.38
C TYR A 157 23.57 15.90 -8.70
N ASN A 158 22.96 16.18 -7.55
CA ASN A 158 23.34 17.29 -6.68
C ASN A 158 24.57 16.89 -5.85
N ALA A 159 25.75 17.17 -6.36
CA ALA A 159 27.02 16.86 -5.70
C ALA A 159 27.10 17.53 -4.32
N ILE A 160 26.62 18.79 -4.23
CA ILE A 160 26.40 19.48 -2.96
C ILE A 160 24.89 19.79 -2.91
N PRO A 161 24.17 19.34 -1.86
CA PRO A 161 22.71 19.47 -1.81
C PRO A 161 22.27 20.92 -1.58
N ASN A 162 21.22 21.34 -2.30
CA ASN A 162 20.56 22.63 -2.04
C ASN A 162 19.87 22.70 -0.67
N GLY A 163 19.51 21.53 -0.10
CA GLY A 163 18.88 21.43 1.21
C GLY A 163 19.84 21.38 2.38
N TRP A 164 21.11 21.81 2.21
CA TRP A 164 22.04 21.89 3.31
C TRP A 164 21.64 23.01 4.28
N GLY A 165 21.68 22.74 5.59
CA GLY A 165 21.09 23.60 6.62
C GLY A 165 21.85 24.93 6.89
N THR A 166 23.07 25.08 6.38
CA THR A 166 23.89 26.26 6.59
C THR A 166 24.52 26.75 5.28
N SER A 167 25.08 27.95 5.28
CA SER A 167 26.01 28.39 4.23
C SER A 167 27.27 27.53 4.27
N ILE A 168 27.92 27.35 3.11
CA ILE A 168 29.17 26.60 2.97
C ILE A 168 30.25 27.55 2.50
N GLU A 169 31.30 27.73 3.34
CA GLU A 169 32.35 28.71 3.07
C GLU A 169 33.17 28.34 1.83
N SER A 170 33.53 27.08 1.68
CA SER A 170 34.28 26.60 0.53
C SER A 170 33.98 25.16 0.18
N SER A 171 34.09 24.82 -1.12
CA SER A 171 33.89 23.46 -1.59
C SER A 171 34.81 23.13 -2.74
N THR A 172 35.25 21.87 -2.79
CA THR A 172 35.89 21.26 -3.95
C THR A 172 35.07 20.07 -4.45
N ILE A 173 34.96 19.93 -5.75
CA ILE A 173 34.23 18.87 -6.40
C ILE A 173 35.18 18.14 -7.34
N THR A 174 35.24 16.81 -7.23
CA THR A 174 35.94 15.93 -8.14
C THR A 174 35.01 14.89 -8.63
N ILE A 175 34.88 14.73 -9.96
CA ILE A 175 34.03 13.70 -10.59
C ILE A 175 34.88 12.93 -11.58
N ASN A 176 34.98 11.65 -11.39
CA ASN A 176 35.69 10.74 -12.27
C ASN A 176 34.66 9.94 -13.09
N MET A 177 34.62 10.18 -14.41
CA MET A 177 33.74 9.47 -15.33
C MET A 177 34.40 8.16 -15.80
N PRO A 178 33.61 7.09 -16.08
CA PRO A 178 34.18 5.80 -16.46
C PRO A 178 34.74 5.78 -17.88
N LYS A 179 34.21 6.61 -18.78
CA LYS A 179 34.57 6.70 -20.21
C LYS A 179 34.68 8.15 -20.65
N GLU A 180 35.14 8.34 -21.86
CA GLU A 180 35.13 9.66 -22.53
C GLU A 180 33.69 10.14 -22.71
N PHE A 181 33.49 11.44 -22.60
CA PHE A 181 32.22 12.13 -22.73
C PHE A 181 32.43 13.49 -23.43
N ASP A 182 31.31 14.06 -23.94
CA ASP A 182 31.38 15.37 -24.60
C ASP A 182 31.40 16.51 -23.58
N PRO A 183 32.50 17.28 -23.49
CA PRO A 183 32.59 18.43 -22.59
C PRO A 183 31.54 19.51 -22.84
N LEU A 184 31.06 19.64 -24.11
CA LEU A 184 30.05 20.65 -24.48
C LEU A 184 28.65 20.30 -24.01
N LYS A 185 28.41 19.04 -23.67
CA LYS A 185 27.14 18.53 -23.15
C LYS A 185 27.21 18.26 -21.63
N THR A 186 28.19 18.83 -20.97
CA THR A 186 28.46 18.61 -19.55
C THR A 186 28.49 19.94 -18.82
N GLU A 187 27.89 20.02 -17.66
CA GLU A 187 27.76 21.25 -16.88
C GLU A 187 27.93 20.97 -15.39
N LEU A 188 28.58 21.88 -14.73
CA LEU A 188 28.64 21.98 -13.26
C LEU A 188 28.00 23.31 -12.87
N LEU A 189 26.78 23.25 -12.36
CA LEU A 189 25.96 24.41 -12.03
C LEU A 189 26.01 24.67 -10.52
N ALA A 190 25.96 25.91 -10.10
CA ALA A 190 25.96 26.26 -8.68
C ALA A 190 24.98 27.39 -8.39
N GLY A 191 24.09 27.17 -7.41
CA GLY A 191 23.09 28.15 -7.00
C GLY A 191 21.87 27.50 -6.34
N PRO A 192 20.76 28.24 -6.21
CA PRO A 192 19.51 27.73 -5.68
C PRO A 192 18.90 26.67 -6.62
N TYR A 193 17.89 25.95 -6.13
CA TYR A 193 17.18 24.97 -6.95
C TYR A 193 16.69 25.59 -8.28
N GLY A 194 17.03 24.92 -9.38
CA GLY A 194 16.72 25.41 -10.73
C GLY A 194 17.73 26.41 -11.30
N ALA A 195 18.86 26.65 -10.64
CA ALA A 195 19.94 27.45 -11.21
C ALA A 195 20.45 26.88 -12.53
N THR A 196 20.72 27.78 -13.47
CA THR A 196 21.16 27.46 -14.84
C THR A 196 22.56 27.98 -15.15
N ASP A 197 23.26 28.54 -14.19
CA ASP A 197 24.60 29.08 -14.36
C ASP A 197 25.62 28.43 -13.40
N SER A 198 26.89 28.66 -13.64
CA SER A 198 28.00 28.21 -12.80
C SER A 198 28.66 29.36 -12.04
N GLY A 199 27.97 30.48 -11.85
CA GLY A 199 28.53 31.71 -11.32
C GLY A 199 29.18 31.64 -9.93
N ALA A 200 28.91 30.57 -9.16
CA ALA A 200 29.53 30.34 -7.86
C ALA A 200 30.63 29.25 -7.88
N VAL A 201 30.87 28.59 -9.03
CA VAL A 201 31.88 27.52 -9.15
C VAL A 201 32.76 27.75 -10.38
N LYS A 202 34.08 27.63 -10.23
CA LYS A 202 35.00 27.53 -11.34
C LYS A 202 35.40 26.07 -11.51
N TRP A 203 35.30 25.57 -12.72
CA TRP A 203 35.52 24.16 -13.01
C TRP A 203 36.27 23.93 -14.32
N SER A 204 36.81 22.74 -14.48
CA SER A 204 37.55 22.32 -15.69
C SER A 204 37.46 20.82 -15.88
N ILE A 205 37.65 20.38 -17.12
CA ILE A 205 37.71 18.98 -17.52
C ILE A 205 39.10 18.63 -17.98
N SER A 206 39.61 17.50 -17.55
CA SER A 206 40.89 16.93 -17.98
C SER A 206 40.74 15.43 -18.20
N GLY A 207 40.65 14.98 -19.45
CA GLY A 207 40.26 13.60 -19.79
C GLY A 207 38.88 13.28 -19.23
N ASN A 208 38.76 12.19 -18.49
CA ASN A 208 37.53 11.75 -17.87
C ASN A 208 37.28 12.36 -16.48
N LYS A 209 38.10 13.31 -16.06
CA LYS A 209 38.01 13.93 -14.75
C LYS A 209 37.50 15.37 -14.85
N ILE A 210 36.46 15.67 -14.07
CA ILE A 210 35.94 17.01 -13.84
C ILE A 210 36.39 17.48 -12.45
N THR A 211 36.92 18.70 -12.38
CA THR A 211 37.28 19.33 -11.10
C THR A 211 36.65 20.70 -11.02
N GLY A 212 36.10 21.02 -9.87
CA GLY A 212 35.48 22.30 -9.59
C GLY A 212 35.81 22.77 -8.18
N ALA A 213 35.78 24.10 -7.99
CA ALA A 213 35.89 24.73 -6.68
C ALA A 213 34.96 25.95 -6.63
N THR A 214 34.36 26.18 -5.48
CA THR A 214 33.57 27.40 -5.28
C THR A 214 34.47 28.61 -5.23
N ILE A 215 34.05 29.71 -5.85
CA ILE A 215 34.79 30.99 -5.88
C ILE A 215 34.21 32.01 -4.91
N ARG A 216 33.07 31.67 -4.29
CA ARG A 216 32.46 32.38 -3.18
C ARG A 216 31.78 31.37 -2.26
N PRO A 217 31.42 31.73 -1.04
CA PRO A 217 30.58 30.90 -0.20
C PRO A 217 29.24 30.58 -0.90
N LEU A 218 28.77 29.34 -0.74
CA LEU A 218 27.41 28.97 -1.10
C LEU A 218 26.47 29.42 0.02
N GLN A 219 25.44 30.15 -0.35
CA GLN A 219 24.44 30.63 0.60
C GLN A 219 23.45 29.51 0.97
N LEU A 220 22.73 29.71 2.06
CA LEU A 220 21.64 28.81 2.43
C LEU A 220 20.67 28.58 1.25
N GLY A 221 20.41 27.33 0.92
CA GLY A 221 19.57 26.95 -0.22
C GLY A 221 20.32 26.85 -1.56
N GLU A 222 21.62 27.19 -1.61
CA GLU A 222 22.46 26.96 -2.78
C GLU A 222 23.15 25.59 -2.70
N GLY A 223 23.33 24.95 -3.85
CA GLY A 223 24.07 23.70 -3.99
C GLY A 223 24.88 23.65 -5.27
N VAL A 224 25.54 22.54 -5.53
CA VAL A 224 26.26 22.29 -6.79
C VAL A 224 25.69 21.04 -7.43
N THR A 225 25.22 21.21 -8.68
CA THR A 225 24.62 20.15 -9.48
C THR A 225 25.53 19.81 -10.65
N PHE A 226 25.85 18.53 -10.79
CA PHE A 226 26.48 17.98 -11.98
C PHE A 226 25.42 17.40 -12.90
N ARG A 227 25.48 17.75 -14.18
CA ARG A 227 24.67 17.15 -15.23
C ARG A 227 25.49 16.91 -16.49
N ALA A 228 25.20 15.80 -17.19
CA ALA A 228 25.81 15.45 -18.46
C ALA A 228 24.78 14.74 -19.35
N VAL A 229 24.76 15.10 -20.62
CA VAL A 229 24.03 14.35 -21.66
C VAL A 229 25.06 13.48 -22.37
N LEU A 230 24.89 12.20 -22.31
CA LEU A 230 25.83 11.17 -22.72
C LEU A 230 25.25 10.40 -23.92
N PRO A 231 26.07 9.76 -24.77
CA PRO A 231 25.55 8.91 -25.83
C PRO A 231 24.71 7.76 -25.26
N GLU A 232 23.66 7.34 -25.95
CA GLU A 232 22.88 6.16 -25.63
C GLU A 232 23.79 4.93 -25.48
N GLY A 233 23.58 4.14 -24.42
CA GLY A 233 24.42 3.00 -24.07
C GLY A 233 25.76 3.37 -23.42
N TYR A 234 25.90 4.61 -22.93
CA TYR A 234 27.03 5.01 -22.12
C TYR A 234 27.09 4.22 -20.81
N PHE A 235 25.93 4.03 -20.21
CA PHE A 235 25.77 3.13 -19.07
C PHE A 235 25.31 1.75 -19.51
N THR A 236 25.80 0.73 -18.82
CA THR A 236 25.45 -0.68 -19.04
C THR A 236 24.90 -1.24 -17.72
N ASP A 237 24.04 -2.26 -17.81
CA ASP A 237 23.48 -2.95 -16.64
C ASP A 237 22.68 -2.01 -15.69
N GLU A 238 21.87 -1.15 -16.28
CA GLU A 238 21.00 -0.22 -15.55
C GLU A 238 19.86 -0.92 -14.83
N MET A 239 19.41 -0.36 -13.71
CA MET A 239 18.24 -0.88 -13.02
C MET A 239 16.96 -0.51 -13.79
N ASN A 240 16.33 -1.50 -14.40
CA ASN A 240 15.05 -1.30 -15.09
C ASN A 240 13.88 -1.65 -14.17
N THR A 241 12.97 -0.69 -13.96
CA THR A 241 11.75 -0.90 -13.14
C THR A 241 10.60 -1.57 -13.90
N ASN A 242 10.68 -1.68 -15.21
CA ASN A 242 9.58 -2.17 -16.05
C ASN A 242 9.23 -3.65 -15.79
N TRP A 243 10.22 -4.47 -15.43
CA TRP A 243 9.98 -5.88 -15.10
C TRP A 243 9.08 -6.08 -13.88
N ALA A 244 9.25 -5.28 -12.84
CA ALA A 244 8.41 -5.36 -11.64
C ALA A 244 6.95 -5.00 -11.96
N PHE A 245 6.74 -3.98 -12.78
CA PHE A 245 5.41 -3.58 -13.24
C PHE A 245 4.75 -4.67 -14.09
N LEU A 246 5.49 -5.28 -15.05
CA LEU A 246 4.99 -6.37 -15.87
C LEU A 246 4.62 -7.60 -15.05
N ILE A 247 5.43 -7.98 -14.07
CA ILE A 247 5.14 -9.08 -13.15
C ILE A 247 3.89 -8.78 -12.33
N MET A 248 3.75 -7.57 -11.79
CA MET A 248 2.59 -7.15 -11.03
C MET A 248 1.32 -7.17 -11.90
N LEU A 249 1.39 -6.67 -13.13
CA LEU A 249 0.30 -6.70 -14.08
C LEU A 249 -0.13 -8.14 -14.43
N LEU A 250 0.84 -9.04 -14.67
CA LEU A 250 0.60 -10.46 -14.92
C LEU A 250 -0.09 -11.14 -13.74
N LEU A 251 0.34 -10.86 -12.51
CA LEU A 251 -0.30 -11.41 -11.29
C LEU A 251 -1.73 -10.89 -11.12
N CYS A 252 -1.98 -9.60 -11.37
CA CYS A 252 -3.32 -9.01 -11.32
C CYS A 252 -4.27 -9.61 -12.35
N LEU A 253 -3.78 -10.01 -13.53
CA LEU A 253 -4.59 -10.64 -14.57
C LEU A 253 -4.74 -12.15 -14.36
N ALA A 254 -3.74 -12.81 -13.79
CA ALA A 254 -3.78 -14.25 -13.55
C ALA A 254 -4.80 -14.67 -12.50
N ALA A 255 -4.97 -13.89 -11.42
CA ALA A 255 -5.89 -14.22 -10.34
C ALA A 255 -7.36 -14.34 -10.81
N PRO A 256 -7.95 -13.35 -11.52
CA PRO A 256 -9.31 -13.48 -12.04
C PRO A 256 -9.43 -14.57 -13.13
N ALA A 257 -8.39 -14.77 -13.96
CA ALA A 257 -8.38 -15.83 -14.96
C ALA A 257 -8.43 -17.23 -14.31
N ILE A 258 -7.61 -17.46 -13.27
CA ILE A 258 -7.62 -18.71 -12.51
C ILE A 258 -8.97 -18.91 -11.81
N SER A 259 -9.53 -17.85 -11.20
CA SER A 259 -10.84 -17.92 -10.56
C SER A 259 -11.95 -18.30 -11.53
N LEU A 260 -11.93 -17.75 -12.74
CA LEU A 260 -12.86 -18.10 -13.81
C LEU A 260 -12.70 -19.57 -14.25
N LEU A 261 -11.47 -20.03 -14.43
CA LEU A 261 -11.18 -21.41 -14.80
C LEU A 261 -11.66 -22.40 -13.73
N LEU A 262 -11.42 -22.09 -12.45
CA LEU A 262 -11.90 -22.90 -11.33
C LEU A 262 -13.43 -22.90 -11.25
N TRP A 263 -14.08 -21.77 -11.51
CA TRP A 263 -15.53 -21.70 -11.57
C TRP A 263 -16.09 -22.54 -12.72
N PHE A 264 -15.50 -22.49 -13.90
CA PHE A 264 -15.92 -23.33 -15.04
C PHE A 264 -15.69 -24.84 -14.79
N ALA A 265 -14.61 -25.19 -14.08
CA ALA A 265 -14.26 -26.59 -13.82
C ALA A 265 -15.06 -27.20 -12.65
N PHE A 266 -15.28 -26.44 -11.58
CA PHE A 266 -15.80 -26.97 -10.32
C PHE A 266 -17.02 -26.19 -9.77
N GLY A 267 -17.26 -24.96 -10.22
CA GLY A 267 -18.28 -24.07 -9.66
C GLY A 267 -19.60 -24.08 -10.38
N ARG A 268 -19.83 -24.97 -11.35
CA ARG A 268 -21.14 -25.10 -12.00
C ARG A 268 -22.05 -25.95 -11.15
N ASP A 269 -23.09 -25.33 -10.62
CA ASP A 269 -24.14 -26.06 -9.92
C ASP A 269 -24.79 -27.10 -10.84
N PRO A 270 -25.06 -28.31 -10.35
CA PRO A 270 -25.82 -29.29 -11.09
C PRO A 270 -27.21 -28.73 -11.42
N LYS A 271 -27.71 -29.01 -12.63
CA LYS A 271 -29.06 -28.61 -13.00
C LYS A 271 -30.05 -29.28 -12.06
N VAL A 272 -30.73 -28.51 -11.25
CA VAL A 272 -31.84 -29.00 -10.44
C VAL A 272 -32.99 -29.32 -11.39
N VAL A 273 -33.29 -30.60 -11.54
CA VAL A 273 -34.48 -31.06 -12.25
C VAL A 273 -35.63 -30.88 -11.27
N GLN A 274 -36.56 -29.98 -11.57
CA GLN A 274 -37.79 -29.85 -10.80
C GLN A 274 -38.67 -31.09 -11.06
N THR A 275 -38.67 -32.01 -10.10
CA THR A 275 -39.61 -33.14 -10.08
C THR A 275 -40.79 -32.77 -9.19
N VAL A 276 -42.00 -33.11 -9.63
CA VAL A 276 -43.19 -33.00 -8.80
C VAL A 276 -43.24 -34.25 -7.93
N GLU A 277 -42.94 -34.09 -6.65
CA GLU A 277 -43.06 -35.15 -5.67
C GLU A 277 -44.38 -34.97 -4.91
N PHE A 278 -45.14 -36.07 -4.79
CA PHE A 278 -46.46 -36.07 -4.13
C PHE A 278 -46.36 -36.43 -2.64
N TYR A 279 -45.22 -36.88 -2.21
CA TYR A 279 -44.97 -37.28 -0.82
C TYR A 279 -43.87 -36.43 -0.23
N PRO A 280 -43.94 -36.09 1.07
CA PRO A 280 -42.84 -35.41 1.75
C PRO A 280 -41.59 -36.31 1.77
N PRO A 281 -40.39 -35.75 1.86
CA PRO A 281 -39.16 -36.53 2.00
C PRO A 281 -39.21 -37.44 3.24
N ASP A 282 -38.69 -38.66 3.11
CA ASP A 282 -38.69 -39.65 4.19
C ASP A 282 -37.99 -39.09 5.46
N GLY A 283 -38.66 -39.25 6.59
CA GLY A 283 -38.13 -38.88 7.89
C GLY A 283 -38.15 -37.39 8.22
N ILE A 284 -38.69 -36.53 7.35
CA ILE A 284 -38.83 -35.09 7.59
C ILE A 284 -40.28 -34.78 7.95
N SER A 285 -40.50 -34.07 9.07
CA SER A 285 -41.84 -33.63 9.48
C SER A 285 -42.24 -32.36 8.70
N PRO A 286 -43.55 -32.04 8.64
CA PRO A 286 -44.03 -30.80 7.99
C PRO A 286 -43.43 -29.55 8.61
N ALA A 287 -43.15 -29.50 9.91
CA ALA A 287 -42.53 -28.36 10.56
C ALA A 287 -41.05 -28.19 10.13
N GLU A 288 -40.33 -29.30 9.96
CA GLU A 288 -38.97 -29.25 9.42
C GLU A 288 -38.92 -28.77 7.97
N VAL A 289 -39.92 -29.13 7.16
CA VAL A 289 -40.04 -28.62 5.78
C VAL A 289 -40.25 -27.12 5.78
N GLY A 290 -41.11 -26.57 6.65
CA GLY A 290 -41.31 -25.14 6.81
C GLY A 290 -39.99 -24.44 7.15
N TYR A 291 -39.27 -24.92 8.17
CA TYR A 291 -37.98 -24.39 8.57
C TYR A 291 -36.90 -24.44 7.46
N ILE A 292 -36.86 -25.52 6.68
CA ILE A 292 -35.91 -25.65 5.55
C ILE A 292 -36.22 -24.63 4.44
N VAL A 293 -37.48 -24.27 4.25
CA VAL A 293 -37.90 -23.35 3.18
C VAL A 293 -37.56 -21.90 3.48
N ASP A 294 -37.80 -21.44 4.70
CA ASP A 294 -37.67 -20.01 5.04
C ASP A 294 -36.74 -19.71 6.26
N GLY A 295 -36.28 -20.74 6.96
CA GLY A 295 -35.38 -20.63 8.10
C GLY A 295 -36.05 -20.16 9.40
N ILE A 296 -37.36 -20.09 9.45
CA ILE A 296 -38.13 -19.62 10.61
C ILE A 296 -39.21 -20.66 10.92
N VAL A 297 -39.45 -20.90 12.19
CA VAL A 297 -40.60 -21.72 12.62
C VAL A 297 -41.77 -20.80 12.95
N ASP A 298 -42.84 -20.87 12.22
CA ASP A 298 -44.03 -20.06 12.44
C ASP A 298 -45.23 -20.87 12.94
N GLU A 299 -46.36 -20.19 13.24
CA GLU A 299 -47.58 -20.85 13.73
C GLU A 299 -48.14 -21.89 12.74
N LYS A 300 -47.92 -21.71 11.44
CA LYS A 300 -48.41 -22.64 10.40
C LYS A 300 -47.66 -23.96 10.43
N ASP A 301 -46.36 -23.91 10.75
CA ASP A 301 -45.53 -25.11 10.89
C ASP A 301 -45.97 -25.94 12.09
N LEU A 302 -46.34 -25.27 13.18
CA LEU A 302 -46.87 -25.95 14.38
C LEU A 302 -48.24 -26.54 14.13
N VAL A 303 -49.13 -25.82 13.42
CA VAL A 303 -50.46 -26.36 13.02
C VAL A 303 -50.28 -27.57 12.11
N SER A 304 -49.31 -27.57 11.20
CA SER A 304 -49.02 -28.71 10.32
C SER A 304 -48.64 -29.98 11.09
N LEU A 305 -47.94 -29.83 12.25
CA LEU A 305 -47.60 -30.93 13.15
C LEU A 305 -48.88 -31.59 13.76
N VAL A 306 -49.92 -30.82 14.07
CA VAL A 306 -51.18 -31.37 14.59
C VAL A 306 -51.82 -32.32 13.57
N ILE A 307 -51.84 -31.91 12.30
CA ILE A 307 -52.35 -32.75 11.20
C ILE A 307 -51.47 -33.99 11.02
N TYR A 308 -50.15 -33.82 11.10
CA TYR A 308 -49.20 -34.92 11.00
C TYR A 308 -49.38 -35.93 12.13
N PHE A 309 -49.61 -35.49 13.38
CA PHE A 309 -49.90 -36.38 14.50
C PHE A 309 -51.22 -37.11 14.37
N ALA A 310 -52.23 -36.48 13.76
CA ALA A 310 -53.48 -37.12 13.45
C ALA A 310 -53.31 -38.22 12.37
N GLU A 311 -52.55 -37.94 11.31
CA GLU A 311 -52.18 -38.91 10.28
C GLU A 311 -51.44 -40.12 10.85
N LYS A 312 -50.51 -39.90 11.78
CA LYS A 312 -49.79 -40.95 12.50
C LYS A 312 -50.61 -41.65 13.58
N GLY A 313 -51.83 -41.18 13.84
CA GLY A 313 -52.79 -41.79 14.77
C GLY A 313 -52.45 -41.55 16.25
N TYR A 314 -51.69 -40.51 16.57
CA TYR A 314 -51.41 -40.11 17.95
C TYR A 314 -52.57 -39.33 18.56
N LEU A 315 -53.31 -38.59 17.74
CA LEU A 315 -54.52 -37.87 18.13
C LEU A 315 -55.63 -38.04 17.08
N THR A 316 -56.84 -37.62 17.41
CA THR A 316 -57.95 -37.46 16.47
C THR A 316 -58.43 -36.02 16.53
N ILE A 317 -58.81 -35.49 15.37
CA ILE A 317 -59.43 -34.17 15.24
C ILE A 317 -60.97 -34.41 15.00
N GLU A 318 -61.77 -33.94 15.94
CA GLU A 318 -63.23 -34.05 15.84
C GLU A 318 -63.86 -32.67 15.79
N GLU A 319 -64.84 -32.50 14.88
CA GLU A 319 -65.66 -31.30 14.79
C GLU A 319 -66.84 -31.45 15.73
N ILE A 320 -67.08 -30.55 16.69
CA ILE A 320 -68.12 -30.58 17.68
C ILE A 320 -69.32 -29.73 17.24
N ASP A 321 -69.07 -28.54 16.75
CA ASP A 321 -70.06 -27.61 16.21
C ASP A 321 -69.49 -26.82 15.07
N ASN A 322 -70.28 -26.12 14.23
CA ASN A 322 -69.80 -25.30 13.11
C ASN A 322 -68.54 -24.53 13.40
N GLU A 323 -67.40 -25.02 12.88
CA GLU A 323 -66.05 -24.45 12.99
C GLU A 323 -65.31 -24.67 14.34
N GLU A 324 -65.85 -25.44 15.31
CA GLU A 324 -65.13 -25.75 16.54
C GLU A 324 -64.58 -27.19 16.48
N PHE A 325 -63.20 -27.29 16.53
CA PHE A 325 -62.49 -28.57 16.48
C PHE A 325 -61.87 -28.90 17.83
N VAL A 326 -61.91 -30.19 18.20
CA VAL A 326 -61.30 -30.74 19.40
C VAL A 326 -60.25 -31.77 19.00
N LEU A 327 -59.07 -31.62 19.60
CA LEU A 327 -57.97 -32.60 19.51
C LEU A 327 -58.12 -33.60 20.65
N ILE A 328 -58.20 -34.88 20.37
CA ILE A 328 -58.36 -35.94 21.37
C ILE A 328 -57.11 -36.84 21.27
N LYS A 329 -56.38 -36.98 22.36
CA LYS A 329 -55.23 -37.87 22.48
C LYS A 329 -55.66 -39.32 22.37
N LYS A 330 -54.99 -40.12 21.54
CA LYS A 330 -55.30 -41.55 21.33
C LYS A 330 -54.21 -42.47 21.89
N LYS A 331 -52.97 -42.09 21.80
CA LYS A 331 -51.83 -42.85 22.29
C LYS A 331 -50.65 -41.93 22.66
N GLU A 332 -49.76 -42.43 23.52
CA GLU A 332 -48.48 -41.74 23.78
C GLU A 332 -47.54 -41.82 22.54
N MET A 333 -46.71 -40.85 22.40
CA MET A 333 -45.61 -40.92 21.42
C MET A 333 -44.51 -41.86 21.97
N GLY A 334 -43.95 -42.68 21.06
CA GLY A 334 -42.86 -43.57 21.39
C GLY A 334 -41.47 -42.94 21.17
N ASP A 335 -40.46 -43.75 21.36
CA ASP A 335 -39.04 -43.34 21.22
C ASP A 335 -38.64 -42.96 19.77
N GLU A 336 -39.51 -43.27 18.82
CA GLU A 336 -39.35 -42.88 17.41
C GLU A 336 -39.63 -41.42 17.13
N ALA A 337 -40.29 -40.68 18.04
CA ALA A 337 -40.65 -39.29 17.89
C ALA A 337 -39.42 -38.40 18.16
N LYS A 338 -39.29 -37.32 17.38
CA LYS A 338 -38.20 -36.36 17.58
C LYS A 338 -38.44 -35.53 18.85
N PRO A 339 -37.38 -35.03 19.50
CA PRO A 339 -37.49 -34.29 20.77
C PRO A 339 -38.49 -33.11 20.72
N TYR A 340 -38.55 -32.36 19.63
CA TYR A 340 -39.46 -31.23 19.49
C TYR A 340 -40.90 -31.70 19.27
N GLU A 341 -41.14 -32.86 18.59
CA GLU A 341 -42.44 -33.46 18.42
C GLU A 341 -43.01 -33.90 19.76
N LEU A 342 -42.19 -34.57 20.57
CA LEU A 342 -42.54 -34.96 21.96
C LEU A 342 -42.90 -33.73 22.77
N THR A 343 -42.02 -32.70 22.78
CA THR A 343 -42.24 -31.48 23.56
C THR A 343 -43.54 -30.80 23.17
N PHE A 344 -43.81 -30.68 21.90
CA PHE A 344 -45.04 -30.05 21.39
C PHE A 344 -46.30 -30.89 21.73
N PHE A 345 -46.24 -32.18 21.52
CA PHE A 345 -47.34 -33.08 21.80
C PHE A 345 -47.67 -33.17 23.32
N GLU A 346 -46.66 -33.30 24.17
CA GLU A 346 -46.82 -33.28 25.63
C GLU A 346 -47.35 -31.92 26.10
N GLY A 347 -46.90 -30.83 25.50
CA GLY A 347 -47.38 -29.49 25.78
C GLY A 347 -48.86 -29.35 25.49
N LEU A 348 -49.36 -29.92 24.37
CA LEU A 348 -50.79 -29.91 24.00
C LEU A 348 -51.66 -30.62 25.02
N PHE A 349 -51.23 -31.78 25.51
CA PHE A 349 -52.01 -32.66 26.39
C PHE A 349 -51.56 -32.67 27.85
N LYS A 350 -50.78 -31.65 28.28
CA LYS A 350 -50.20 -31.57 29.62
C LYS A 350 -51.23 -31.63 30.78
N LEU A 351 -52.39 -31.07 30.57
CA LEU A 351 -53.42 -30.94 31.62
C LEU A 351 -54.65 -31.84 31.39
N ARG A 352 -54.86 -32.38 30.22
CA ARG A 352 -56.06 -33.15 29.85
C ARG A 352 -55.89 -33.87 28.48
N ASP A 353 -56.63 -34.95 28.27
CA ASP A 353 -56.55 -35.77 27.06
C ASP A 353 -57.34 -35.18 25.87
N SER A 354 -58.01 -34.01 26.03
CA SER A 354 -58.70 -33.29 24.97
C SER A 354 -58.50 -31.78 25.08
N VAL A 355 -58.30 -31.15 23.96
CA VAL A 355 -57.99 -29.70 23.83
C VAL A 355 -58.73 -29.11 22.67
N THR A 356 -59.43 -27.98 22.84
CA THR A 356 -60.10 -27.29 21.73
C THR A 356 -59.09 -26.47 20.93
N LEU A 357 -59.33 -26.33 19.62
CA LEU A 357 -58.45 -25.60 18.72
C LEU A 357 -58.31 -24.11 19.16
N ALA A 358 -59.37 -23.56 19.76
CA ALA A 358 -59.39 -22.20 20.28
C ALA A 358 -58.41 -21.98 21.47
N GLU A 359 -58.01 -23.05 22.17
CA GLU A 359 -57.07 -23.00 23.30
C GLU A 359 -55.62 -23.08 22.84
N LEU A 360 -55.29 -23.49 21.60
CA LEU A 360 -53.94 -23.63 21.09
C LEU A 360 -53.06 -22.38 21.23
N PRO A 361 -53.53 -21.14 20.95
CA PRO A 361 -52.70 -19.94 21.09
C PRO A 361 -52.30 -19.67 22.53
N TYR A 362 -53.08 -20.15 23.52
CA TYR A 362 -52.74 -20.02 24.95
C TYR A 362 -51.73 -21.08 25.39
N LEU A 363 -51.81 -22.29 24.83
CA LEU A 363 -50.88 -23.38 25.12
C LEU A 363 -49.51 -23.18 24.49
N ALA A 364 -49.45 -22.60 23.30
CA ALA A 364 -48.19 -22.28 22.60
C ALA A 364 -47.27 -21.27 23.36
N ARG A 365 -47.77 -20.59 24.40
CA ARG A 365 -46.97 -19.74 25.28
C ARG A 365 -46.24 -20.52 26.37
N TYR A 366 -46.55 -21.80 26.55
CA TYR A 366 -45.98 -22.65 27.61
C TYR A 366 -45.16 -23.83 27.05
N ILE A 367 -45.02 -23.90 25.74
CA ILE A 367 -44.16 -24.80 24.98
C ILE A 367 -42.91 -24.08 24.52
#